data_7497814df4d9e4abb116cc19841ca745
#
_entry.id   7497814df4d9e4abb116cc19841ca745
#
_cell.length_a   1.000
_cell.length_b   1.000
_cell.length_c   1.000
_cell.angle_alpha   90.00
_cell.angle_beta   90.00
_cell.angle_gamma   90.00
#
_symmetry.space_group_name_H-M   'P 1'
#
loop_
_entity.id
_entity.type
_entity.pdbx_description
1 polymer ?
#
loop_
_entity_poly.entity_id
_entity_poly.type
_entity_poly.pdbx_seq_one_letter_code
_entity_poly.pdbx_strand_id
1 'polypeptide(L)'
;MDTLDELLPREKMLRSGIVSLSDVELLALFLRTGTPGKDVMTLAKEILQHFGSLYGLLSADFAQFRGVNGIGLAKFAQLKGIAELARRYYSVRMNEESALLSPEMTREFLQSQLTGEEREIFLVIFLDAQHRVLQHSRLFSGTLNHVEVHPREIVREAIKLNASAVILAHNHPSGCAEPSKADKLITERVIKCCQFMDIRVLDHLIIGRGEYVSFAERGWI
;
A
#
# COMPACT_ATOMS: atom_id res chain seq x y z
N MET A 1 -39.77 -9.36 0.79
CA MET A 1 -38.60 -8.75 1.48
C MET A 1 -37.40 -9.44 0.89
N ASP A 2 -36.84 -8.87 -0.18
CA ASP A 2 -35.70 -9.48 -0.87
C ASP A 2 -34.54 -9.53 0.13
N THR A 3 -33.95 -10.71 0.27
CA THR A 3 -32.76 -10.87 1.11
C THR A 3 -31.63 -10.03 0.53
N LEU A 4 -30.77 -9.47 1.37
CA LEU A 4 -29.64 -8.61 0.93
C LEU A 4 -28.73 -9.29 -0.10
N ASP A 5 -28.73 -10.62 -0.13
CA ASP A 5 -27.93 -11.46 -1.06
C ASP A 5 -28.56 -11.59 -2.46
N GLU A 6 -29.84 -11.20 -2.64
CA GLU A 6 -30.51 -11.21 -3.96
C GLU A 6 -30.40 -9.89 -4.71
N LEU A 7 -29.89 -8.82 -4.04
CA LEU A 7 -29.76 -7.50 -4.65
C LEU A 7 -28.54 -7.43 -5.58
N LEU A 8 -28.70 -6.73 -6.70
CA LEU A 8 -27.53 -6.39 -7.54
C LEU A 8 -26.55 -5.50 -6.77
N PRO A 9 -25.23 -5.57 -7.04
CA PRO A 9 -24.22 -4.82 -6.28
C PRO A 9 -24.50 -3.32 -6.13
N ARG A 10 -25.07 -2.67 -7.16
CA ARG A 10 -25.47 -1.25 -7.10
C ARG A 10 -26.62 -0.99 -6.15
N GLU A 11 -27.61 -1.85 -6.14
CA GLU A 11 -28.78 -1.76 -5.25
C GLU A 11 -28.37 -2.01 -3.80
N LYS A 12 -27.53 -3.03 -3.58
CA LYS A 12 -26.96 -3.34 -2.27
C LYS A 12 -26.11 -2.16 -1.75
N MET A 13 -25.27 -1.56 -2.59
CA MET A 13 -24.49 -0.36 -2.26
C MET A 13 -25.39 0.81 -1.83
N LEU A 14 -26.46 1.10 -2.59
CA LEU A 14 -27.37 2.19 -2.28
C LEU A 14 -28.17 1.96 -0.98
N ARG A 15 -28.51 0.71 -0.69
CA ARG A 15 -29.30 0.34 0.50
C ARG A 15 -28.46 0.22 1.77
N SER A 16 -27.25 -0.33 1.67
CA SER A 16 -26.45 -0.74 2.82
C SER A 16 -25.03 -0.14 2.84
N GLY A 17 -24.73 0.73 1.88
CA GLY A 17 -23.40 1.36 1.75
C GLY A 17 -22.36 0.49 1.04
N ILE A 18 -21.30 1.13 0.55
CA ILE A 18 -20.24 0.48 -0.23
C ILE A 18 -19.47 -0.60 0.58
N VAL A 19 -19.35 -0.42 1.89
CA VAL A 19 -18.61 -1.33 2.79
C VAL A 19 -19.31 -2.69 2.92
N SER A 20 -20.61 -2.77 2.62
CA SER A 20 -21.37 -4.03 2.65
C SER A 20 -21.08 -4.97 1.49
N LEU A 21 -20.37 -4.52 0.47
CA LEU A 21 -20.05 -5.31 -0.72
C LEU A 21 -18.88 -6.24 -0.45
N SER A 22 -19.01 -7.48 -0.90
CA SER A 22 -17.89 -8.41 -1.01
C SER A 22 -16.92 -7.97 -2.12
N ASP A 23 -15.69 -8.51 -2.11
CA ASP A 23 -14.69 -8.25 -3.17
C ASP A 23 -15.23 -8.57 -4.58
N VAL A 24 -16.02 -9.64 -4.71
CA VAL A 24 -16.64 -10.03 -5.99
C VAL A 24 -17.65 -8.97 -6.44
N GLU A 25 -18.52 -8.51 -5.53
CA GLU A 25 -19.52 -7.48 -5.81
C GLU A 25 -18.88 -6.14 -6.14
N LEU A 26 -17.83 -5.77 -5.39
CA LEU A 26 -17.06 -4.55 -5.64
C LEU A 26 -16.40 -4.59 -7.02
N LEU A 27 -15.75 -5.70 -7.37
CA LEU A 27 -15.14 -5.87 -8.68
C LEU A 27 -16.19 -5.85 -9.80
N ALA A 28 -17.37 -6.48 -9.60
CA ALA A 28 -18.46 -6.47 -10.57
C ALA A 28 -18.97 -5.05 -10.86
N LEU A 29 -18.99 -4.14 -9.88
CA LEU A 29 -19.34 -2.74 -10.10
C LEU A 29 -18.43 -2.07 -11.13
N PHE A 30 -17.12 -2.32 -11.05
CA PHE A 30 -16.13 -1.74 -11.96
C PHE A 30 -16.13 -2.44 -13.33
N LEU A 31 -16.32 -3.74 -13.39
CA LEU A 31 -16.41 -4.47 -14.66
C LEU A 31 -17.66 -4.08 -15.48
N ARG A 32 -18.73 -3.66 -14.83
CA ARG A 32 -20.00 -3.16 -15.36
C ARG A 32 -20.80 -4.20 -16.14
N THR A 33 -20.17 -4.97 -16.99
CA THR A 33 -20.79 -5.98 -17.86
C THR A 33 -19.98 -7.25 -17.84
N GLY A 34 -20.68 -8.38 -17.98
CA GLY A 34 -20.07 -9.69 -18.22
C GLY A 34 -19.52 -9.84 -19.64
N THR A 35 -19.53 -11.05 -20.13
CA THR A 35 -19.20 -11.45 -21.51
C THR A 35 -20.38 -12.21 -22.12
N PRO A 36 -20.43 -12.41 -23.43
CA PRO A 36 -21.45 -13.28 -24.03
C PRO A 36 -21.51 -14.66 -23.33
N GLY A 37 -22.68 -14.99 -22.81
CA GLY A 37 -22.92 -16.23 -22.07
C GLY A 37 -22.47 -16.25 -20.60
N LYS A 38 -21.96 -15.14 -20.05
CA LYS A 38 -21.50 -15.07 -18.67
C LYS A 38 -21.87 -13.72 -18.04
N ASP A 39 -22.62 -13.73 -16.95
CA ASP A 39 -22.95 -12.52 -16.19
C ASP A 39 -21.73 -11.90 -15.50
N VAL A 40 -21.87 -10.67 -15.03
CA VAL A 40 -20.77 -9.89 -14.45
C VAL A 40 -20.29 -10.43 -13.10
N MET A 41 -21.18 -11.05 -12.32
CA MET A 41 -20.82 -11.61 -11.01
C MET A 41 -19.97 -12.87 -11.17
N THR A 42 -20.38 -13.74 -12.10
CA THR A 42 -19.60 -14.93 -12.46
C THR A 42 -18.23 -14.55 -13.01
N LEU A 43 -18.19 -13.55 -13.90
CA LEU A 43 -16.91 -13.03 -14.44
C LEU A 43 -16.00 -12.48 -13.32
N ALA A 44 -16.55 -11.67 -12.42
CA ALA A 44 -15.78 -11.10 -11.30
C ALA A 44 -15.20 -12.18 -10.38
N LYS A 45 -16.00 -13.21 -10.08
CA LYS A 45 -15.58 -14.36 -9.26
C LYS A 45 -14.41 -15.12 -9.90
N GLU A 46 -14.50 -15.43 -11.20
CA GLU A 46 -13.43 -16.12 -11.92
C GLU A 46 -12.14 -15.30 -11.99
N ILE A 47 -12.26 -13.99 -12.21
CA ILE A 47 -11.10 -13.08 -12.22
C ILE A 47 -10.42 -13.09 -10.85
N LEU A 48 -11.17 -12.93 -9.76
CA LEU A 48 -10.60 -12.98 -8.41
C LEU A 48 -9.97 -14.34 -8.08
N GLN A 49 -10.58 -15.43 -8.52
CA GLN A 49 -9.98 -16.76 -8.37
C GLN A 49 -8.67 -16.91 -9.15
N HIS A 50 -8.58 -16.32 -10.36
CA HIS A 50 -7.36 -16.35 -11.17
C HIS A 50 -6.21 -15.58 -10.53
N PHE A 51 -6.47 -14.40 -10.00
CA PHE A 51 -5.45 -13.54 -9.37
C PHE A 51 -5.31 -13.74 -7.85
N GLY A 52 -6.14 -14.58 -7.25
CA GLY A 52 -6.12 -14.95 -5.83
C GLY A 52 -6.73 -13.91 -4.88
N SER A 53 -6.71 -12.63 -5.23
CA SER A 53 -7.24 -11.52 -4.40
C SER A 53 -7.39 -10.24 -5.22
N LEU A 54 -8.08 -9.22 -4.67
CA LEU A 54 -8.07 -7.86 -5.22
C LEU A 54 -6.65 -7.30 -5.30
N TYR A 55 -5.81 -7.59 -4.31
CA TYR A 55 -4.41 -7.22 -4.33
C TYR A 55 -3.69 -7.80 -5.55
N GLY A 56 -3.75 -9.11 -5.74
CA GLY A 56 -3.14 -9.78 -6.89
C GLY A 56 -3.62 -9.23 -8.23
N LEU A 57 -4.93 -8.96 -8.34
CA LEU A 57 -5.55 -8.36 -9.52
C LEU A 57 -5.02 -6.95 -9.82
N LEU A 58 -5.01 -6.07 -8.82
CA LEU A 58 -4.61 -4.67 -9.00
C LEU A 58 -3.09 -4.50 -9.18
N SER A 59 -2.30 -5.42 -8.64
CA SER A 59 -0.84 -5.46 -8.80
C SER A 59 -0.39 -6.04 -10.13
N ALA A 60 -1.18 -6.94 -10.74
CA ALA A 60 -0.83 -7.66 -11.97
C ALA A 60 -0.49 -6.71 -13.14
N ASP A 61 0.51 -7.09 -13.95
CA ASP A 61 0.87 -6.38 -15.17
C ASP A 61 -0.04 -6.77 -16.36
N PHE A 62 0.14 -6.11 -17.50
CA PHE A 62 -0.67 -6.38 -18.69
C PHE A 62 -0.41 -7.79 -19.27
N ALA A 63 0.78 -8.33 -19.10
CA ALA A 63 1.11 -9.67 -19.61
C ALA A 63 0.34 -10.77 -18.85
N GLN A 64 0.16 -10.59 -17.54
CA GLN A 64 -0.61 -11.49 -16.69
C GLN A 64 -2.13 -11.48 -17.00
N PHE A 65 -2.64 -10.39 -17.59
CA PHE A 65 -4.02 -10.31 -18.07
C PHE A 65 -4.22 -10.98 -19.44
N ARG A 66 -3.15 -11.27 -20.18
CA ARG A 66 -3.25 -11.95 -21.47
C ARG A 66 -3.85 -13.35 -21.27
N GLY A 67 -4.92 -13.63 -22.00
CA GLY A 67 -5.62 -14.91 -21.91
C GLY A 67 -6.71 -14.98 -20.83
N VAL A 68 -6.88 -13.94 -20.02
CA VAL A 68 -8.01 -13.85 -19.09
C VAL A 68 -9.24 -13.37 -19.87
N ASN A 69 -10.17 -14.31 -20.10
CA ASN A 69 -11.40 -14.02 -20.83
C ASN A 69 -12.20 -12.92 -20.13
N GLY A 70 -12.67 -11.94 -20.90
CA GLY A 70 -13.53 -10.87 -20.41
C GLY A 70 -12.77 -9.62 -19.90
N ILE A 71 -11.44 -9.64 -19.86
CA ILE A 71 -10.62 -8.43 -19.58
C ILE A 71 -9.82 -8.08 -20.83
N GLY A 72 -10.33 -7.10 -21.57
CA GLY A 72 -9.56 -6.41 -22.62
C GLY A 72 -8.80 -5.20 -22.06
N LEU A 73 -8.07 -4.52 -22.96
CA LEU A 73 -7.27 -3.34 -22.62
C LEU A 73 -8.06 -2.26 -21.85
N ALA A 74 -9.33 -2.03 -22.21
CA ALA A 74 -10.16 -1.02 -21.54
C ALA A 74 -10.43 -1.36 -20.07
N LYS A 75 -10.80 -2.60 -19.75
CA LYS A 75 -11.03 -3.05 -18.36
C LYS A 75 -9.71 -3.09 -17.57
N PHE A 76 -8.62 -3.51 -18.20
CA PHE A 76 -7.29 -3.45 -17.60
C PHE A 76 -6.91 -2.01 -17.21
N ALA A 77 -7.01 -1.06 -18.16
CA ALA A 77 -6.69 0.35 -17.89
C ALA A 77 -7.57 0.93 -16.78
N GLN A 78 -8.85 0.57 -16.72
CA GLN A 78 -9.77 0.99 -15.67
C GLN A 78 -9.33 0.46 -14.30
N LEU A 79 -8.97 -0.81 -14.18
CA LEU A 79 -8.48 -1.41 -12.92
C LEU A 79 -7.16 -0.77 -12.46
N LYS A 80 -6.21 -0.53 -13.36
CA LYS A 80 -4.97 0.19 -13.05
C LYS A 80 -5.22 1.64 -12.66
N GLY A 81 -6.20 2.29 -13.31
CA GLY A 81 -6.63 3.65 -12.95
C GLY A 81 -7.19 3.74 -11.54
N ILE A 82 -7.95 2.74 -11.08
CA ILE A 82 -8.48 2.68 -9.71
C ILE A 82 -7.33 2.60 -8.70
N ALA A 83 -6.36 1.72 -8.91
CA ALA A 83 -5.20 1.61 -8.04
C ALA A 83 -4.41 2.93 -7.96
N GLU A 84 -4.20 3.61 -9.09
CA GLU A 84 -3.51 4.89 -9.14
C GLU A 84 -4.33 6.03 -8.48
N LEU A 85 -5.66 6.04 -8.63
CA LEU A 85 -6.51 7.01 -7.94
C LEU A 85 -6.44 6.84 -6.42
N ALA A 86 -6.48 5.60 -5.92
CA ALA A 86 -6.32 5.33 -4.51
C ALA A 86 -4.94 5.82 -4.00
N ARG A 87 -3.87 5.52 -4.73
CA ARG A 87 -2.51 5.97 -4.39
C ARG A 87 -2.43 7.50 -4.30
N ARG A 88 -3.00 8.23 -5.29
CA ARG A 88 -3.02 9.70 -5.29
C ARG A 88 -3.88 10.27 -4.17
N TYR A 89 -5.03 9.66 -3.92
CA TYR A 89 -5.92 10.07 -2.82
C TYR A 89 -5.18 10.05 -1.47
N TYR A 90 -4.52 8.94 -1.15
CA TYR A 90 -3.75 8.85 0.10
C TYR A 90 -2.55 9.81 0.12
N SER A 91 -1.89 10.05 -1.02
CA SER A 91 -0.78 11.03 -1.08
C SER A 91 -1.25 12.46 -0.82
N VAL A 92 -2.38 12.87 -1.39
CA VAL A 92 -2.96 14.21 -1.16
C VAL A 92 -3.41 14.34 0.30
N ARG A 93 -4.11 13.33 0.81
CA ARG A 93 -4.60 13.32 2.18
C ARG A 93 -3.47 13.45 3.21
N MET A 94 -2.34 12.77 2.97
CA MET A 94 -1.13 12.90 3.80
C MET A 94 -0.57 14.35 3.80
N ASN A 95 -0.67 15.06 2.68
CA ASN A 95 -0.15 16.43 2.56
C ASN A 95 -1.13 17.50 3.07
N GLU A 96 -2.44 17.28 2.93
CA GLU A 96 -3.47 18.27 3.30
C GLU A 96 -3.89 18.18 4.76
N GLU A 97 -3.99 16.99 5.31
CA GLU A 97 -4.23 16.79 6.73
C GLU A 97 -2.90 17.01 7.48
N SER A 98 -2.51 18.29 7.64
CA SER A 98 -1.40 18.76 8.49
C SER A 98 -1.56 18.34 9.97
N ALA A 99 -2.32 17.31 10.24
CA ALA A 99 -2.60 16.76 11.54
C ALA A 99 -1.78 15.49 11.76
N LEU A 100 -1.29 15.35 12.96
CA LEU A 100 -0.78 14.13 13.58
C LEU A 100 -1.18 12.88 12.80
N LEU A 101 -0.24 12.28 12.10
CA LEU A 101 -0.46 11.01 11.43
C LEU A 101 -0.95 10.00 12.47
N SER A 102 -2.18 9.53 12.33
CA SER A 102 -2.54 8.34 13.08
C SER A 102 -1.73 7.15 12.54
N PRO A 103 -1.38 6.17 13.38
CA PRO A 103 -0.71 4.95 12.94
C PRO A 103 -1.44 4.29 11.77
N GLU A 104 -2.78 4.32 11.78
CA GLU A 104 -3.63 3.75 10.73
C GLU A 104 -3.45 4.46 9.39
N MET A 105 -3.50 5.80 9.38
CA MET A 105 -3.29 6.60 8.17
C MET A 105 -1.90 6.40 7.59
N THR A 106 -0.87 6.37 8.44
CA THR A 106 0.51 6.08 8.04
C THR A 106 0.60 4.72 7.36
N ARG A 107 0.01 3.69 7.95
CA ARG A 107 -0.04 2.33 7.40
C ARG A 107 -0.73 2.28 6.05
N GLU A 108 -1.95 2.84 5.94
CA GLU A 108 -2.71 2.87 4.69
C GLU A 108 -1.93 3.57 3.58
N PHE A 109 -1.32 4.71 3.90
CA PHE A 109 -0.45 5.42 2.97
C PHE A 109 0.72 4.55 2.52
N LEU A 110 1.48 3.96 3.44
CA LEU A 110 2.64 3.13 3.12
C LEU A 110 2.25 1.89 2.32
N GLN A 111 1.14 1.25 2.65
CA GLN A 111 0.58 0.16 1.86
C GLN A 111 0.27 0.63 0.43
N SER A 112 -0.36 1.80 0.26
CA SER A 112 -0.66 2.35 -1.08
C SER A 112 0.58 2.66 -1.90
N GLN A 113 1.70 3.01 -1.24
CA GLN A 113 2.96 3.37 -1.90
C GLN A 113 3.84 2.17 -2.23
N LEU A 114 3.82 1.13 -1.41
CA LEU A 114 4.79 0.01 -1.45
C LEU A 114 4.17 -1.30 -1.94
N THR A 115 2.85 -1.40 -1.96
CA THR A 115 2.14 -2.58 -2.43
C THR A 115 2.31 -2.77 -3.94
N GLY A 116 2.66 -3.99 -4.37
CA GLY A 116 2.83 -4.34 -5.78
C GLY A 116 4.19 -4.02 -6.38
N GLU A 117 5.11 -3.47 -5.60
CA GLU A 117 6.49 -3.26 -6.04
C GLU A 117 7.23 -4.61 -6.14
N GLU A 118 7.80 -4.88 -7.30
CA GLU A 118 8.56 -6.12 -7.57
C GLU A 118 9.94 -6.16 -6.90
N ARG A 119 10.44 -4.98 -6.53
CA ARG A 119 11.73 -4.81 -5.85
C ARG A 119 11.52 -4.29 -4.44
N GLU A 120 12.48 -4.54 -3.59
CA GLU A 120 12.52 -3.96 -2.27
C GLU A 120 12.78 -2.45 -2.37
N ILE A 121 11.86 -1.65 -1.87
CA ILE A 121 11.92 -0.18 -1.85
C ILE A 121 11.93 0.29 -0.41
N PHE A 122 12.91 1.11 -0.06
CA PHE A 122 13.00 1.75 1.24
C PHE A 122 12.53 3.19 1.14
N LEU A 123 11.45 3.48 1.85
CA LEU A 123 10.77 4.78 1.90
C LEU A 123 10.97 5.42 3.27
N VAL A 124 11.16 6.73 3.31
CA VAL A 124 11.22 7.49 4.56
C VAL A 124 10.20 8.62 4.51
N ILE A 125 9.45 8.76 5.60
CA ILE A 125 8.57 9.92 5.85
C ILE A 125 9.31 10.84 6.81
N PHE A 126 9.46 12.11 6.45
CA PHE A 126 10.11 13.16 7.24
C PHE A 126 9.05 14.03 7.91
N LEU A 127 9.19 14.29 9.20
CA LEU A 127 8.20 14.93 10.04
C LEU A 127 8.78 16.15 10.76
N ASP A 128 7.97 17.18 10.97
CA ASP A 128 8.30 18.29 11.83
C ASP A 128 8.14 17.95 13.33
N ALA A 129 8.37 18.94 14.21
CA ALA A 129 8.26 18.78 15.65
C ALA A 129 6.83 18.49 16.14
N GLN A 130 5.82 18.79 15.35
CA GLN A 130 4.41 18.46 15.59
C GLN A 130 3.98 17.16 14.89
N HIS A 131 4.92 16.39 14.36
CA HIS A 131 4.68 15.17 13.60
C HIS A 131 3.85 15.36 12.31
N ARG A 132 3.88 16.57 11.72
CA ARG A 132 3.28 16.81 10.40
C ARG A 132 4.26 16.39 9.33
N VAL A 133 3.73 15.84 8.24
CA VAL A 133 4.56 15.39 7.11
C VAL A 133 5.15 16.58 6.39
N LEU A 134 6.49 16.63 6.35
CA LEU A 134 7.25 17.57 5.53
C LEU A 134 7.43 17.02 4.11
N GLN A 135 7.81 15.75 4.02
CA GLN A 135 8.06 15.05 2.76
C GLN A 135 8.08 13.54 3.00
N HIS A 136 7.86 12.79 1.95
CA HIS A 136 8.21 11.38 1.89
C HIS A 136 9.07 11.11 0.66
N SER A 137 10.01 10.18 0.76
CA SER A 137 10.94 9.88 -0.32
C SER A 137 11.28 8.39 -0.38
N ARG A 138 11.28 7.83 -1.57
CA ARG A 138 11.84 6.50 -1.86
C ARG A 138 13.36 6.67 -1.98
N LEU A 139 14.08 6.48 -0.90
CA LEU A 139 15.52 6.78 -0.86
C LEU A 139 16.39 5.69 -1.45
N PHE A 140 15.96 4.43 -1.30
CA PHE A 140 16.73 3.30 -1.79
C PHE A 140 15.84 2.31 -2.51
N SER A 141 16.37 1.72 -3.57
CA SER A 141 15.73 0.65 -4.32
C SER A 141 16.77 -0.47 -4.48
N GLY A 142 16.41 -1.65 -4.03
CA GLY A 142 17.27 -2.81 -4.06
C GLY A 142 16.99 -3.78 -5.19
N THR A 143 17.49 -4.99 -5.02
CA THR A 143 17.18 -6.16 -5.83
C THR A 143 15.89 -6.84 -5.32
N LEU A 144 15.61 -8.05 -5.80
CA LEU A 144 14.44 -8.84 -5.35
C LEU A 144 14.49 -9.21 -3.84
N ASN A 145 15.70 -9.24 -3.23
CA ASN A 145 15.88 -9.77 -1.88
C ASN A 145 16.66 -8.86 -0.94
N HIS A 146 17.13 -7.70 -1.37
CA HIS A 146 17.90 -6.82 -0.51
C HIS A 146 18.01 -5.40 -1.04
N VAL A 147 17.83 -4.42 -0.14
CA VAL A 147 18.11 -3.01 -0.37
C VAL A 147 19.27 -2.55 0.51
N GLU A 148 20.26 -1.90 -0.08
CA GLU A 148 21.36 -1.31 0.68
C GLU A 148 20.94 0.08 1.18
N VAL A 149 20.75 0.19 2.49
CA VAL A 149 20.33 1.44 3.15
C VAL A 149 21.54 2.12 3.78
N HIS A 150 21.75 3.37 3.42
CA HIS A 150 22.82 4.19 3.98
C HIS A 150 22.22 5.23 4.95
N PRO A 151 22.40 5.06 6.28
CA PRO A 151 21.83 5.98 7.28
C PRO A 151 22.23 7.45 7.06
N ARG A 152 23.42 7.72 6.54
CA ARG A 152 23.90 9.08 6.21
C ARG A 152 22.98 9.81 5.22
N GLU A 153 22.36 9.10 4.28
CA GLU A 153 21.48 9.71 3.29
C GLU A 153 20.13 10.10 3.92
N ILE A 154 19.64 9.27 4.84
CA ILE A 154 18.43 9.58 5.63
C ILE A 154 18.67 10.84 6.48
N VAL A 155 19.78 10.87 7.21
CA VAL A 155 20.15 12.02 8.05
C VAL A 155 20.36 13.27 7.21
N ARG A 156 21.04 13.17 6.08
CA ARG A 156 21.26 14.30 5.16
C ARG A 156 19.95 14.91 4.68
N GLU A 157 19.00 14.05 4.28
CA GLU A 157 17.72 14.52 3.80
C GLU A 157 16.86 15.10 4.94
N ALA A 158 16.88 14.48 6.11
CA ALA A 158 16.21 15.00 7.31
C ALA A 158 16.71 16.39 7.69
N ILE A 159 18.04 16.62 7.66
CA ILE A 159 18.63 17.96 7.96
C ILE A 159 18.19 18.98 6.93
N LYS A 160 18.20 18.66 5.63
CA LYS A 160 17.75 19.57 4.57
C LYS A 160 16.30 20.02 4.75
N LEU A 161 15.45 19.12 5.23
CA LEU A 161 14.02 19.33 5.44
C LEU A 161 13.73 19.96 6.82
N ASN A 162 14.72 20.16 7.68
CA ASN A 162 14.55 20.50 9.09
C ASN A 162 13.59 19.54 9.80
N ALA A 163 13.68 18.24 9.49
CA ALA A 163 12.86 17.23 10.10
C ALA A 163 13.31 16.93 11.54
N SER A 164 12.35 16.85 12.46
CA SER A 164 12.57 16.46 13.85
C SER A 164 12.35 14.98 14.11
N ALA A 165 11.66 14.31 13.18
CA ALA A 165 11.42 12.89 13.28
C ALA A 165 11.29 12.23 11.88
N VAL A 166 11.47 10.91 11.84
CA VAL A 166 11.29 10.11 10.64
C VAL A 166 10.52 8.83 10.95
N ILE A 167 9.77 8.35 9.95
CA ILE A 167 9.21 7.00 9.92
C ILE A 167 9.86 6.27 8.75
N LEU A 168 10.36 5.08 9.00
CA LEU A 168 11.00 4.22 8.02
C LEU A 168 9.98 3.21 7.50
N ALA A 169 10.05 2.84 6.24
CA ALA A 169 9.26 1.75 5.72
C ALA A 169 9.95 1.06 4.55
N HIS A 170 9.72 -0.24 4.39
CA HIS A 170 10.08 -0.97 3.17
C HIS A 170 9.07 -2.09 2.91
N ASN A 171 9.02 -2.55 1.66
CA ASN A 171 8.22 -3.70 1.30
C ASN A 171 9.08 -4.96 1.20
N HIS A 172 8.46 -6.10 1.48
CA HIS A 172 9.01 -7.41 1.13
C HIS A 172 8.30 -7.96 -0.13
N PRO A 173 8.98 -8.06 -1.27
CA PRO A 173 8.39 -8.62 -2.50
C PRO A 173 7.89 -10.06 -2.34
N SER A 174 8.43 -10.82 -1.39
CA SER A 174 7.96 -12.16 -1.02
C SER A 174 6.51 -12.16 -0.54
N GLY A 175 6.04 -11.02 -0.01
CA GLY A 175 4.70 -10.83 0.56
C GLY A 175 4.64 -11.06 2.08
N CYS A 176 5.65 -11.66 2.71
CA CYS A 176 5.71 -11.85 4.17
C CYS A 176 6.34 -10.64 4.84
N ALA A 177 5.61 -9.99 5.76
CA ALA A 177 6.08 -8.79 6.46
C ALA A 177 7.00 -9.09 7.67
N GLU A 178 7.34 -10.35 7.96
CA GLU A 178 8.19 -10.67 9.11
C GLU A 178 9.62 -10.15 8.91
N PRO A 179 10.15 -9.36 9.87
CA PRO A 179 11.45 -8.71 9.76
C PRO A 179 12.61 -9.70 9.74
N SER A 180 13.55 -9.51 8.83
CA SER A 180 14.82 -10.20 8.82
C SER A 180 15.77 -9.68 9.92
N LYS A 181 16.86 -10.42 10.17
CA LYS A 181 17.95 -9.92 11.03
C LYS A 181 18.60 -8.65 10.45
N ALA A 182 18.67 -8.53 9.14
CA ALA A 182 19.24 -7.37 8.47
C ALA A 182 18.37 -6.13 8.71
N ASP A 183 17.02 -6.27 8.67
CA ASP A 183 16.10 -5.17 8.94
C ASP A 183 16.24 -4.63 10.37
N LYS A 184 16.41 -5.52 11.34
CA LYS A 184 16.65 -5.12 12.73
C LYS A 184 17.97 -4.36 12.87
N LEU A 185 19.04 -4.88 12.29
CA LEU A 185 20.36 -4.26 12.34
C LEU A 185 20.41 -2.90 11.65
N ILE A 186 19.78 -2.75 10.48
CA ILE A 186 19.76 -1.46 9.78
C ILE A 186 18.90 -0.45 10.55
N THR A 187 17.79 -0.87 11.14
CA THR A 187 16.96 -0.02 11.98
C THR A 187 17.76 0.54 13.17
N GLU A 188 18.46 -0.31 13.91
CA GLU A 188 19.32 0.12 15.02
C GLU A 188 20.40 1.11 14.56
N ARG A 189 21.01 0.88 13.40
CA ARG A 189 22.01 1.79 12.85
C ARG A 189 21.41 3.15 12.48
N VAL A 190 20.22 3.17 11.87
CA VAL A 190 19.53 4.41 11.53
C VAL A 190 19.16 5.17 12.80
N ILE A 191 18.60 4.49 13.82
CA ILE A 191 18.26 5.10 15.10
C ILE A 191 19.50 5.79 15.71
N LYS A 192 20.62 5.09 15.81
CA LYS A 192 21.86 5.65 16.36
C LYS A 192 22.35 6.89 15.58
N CYS A 193 22.32 6.82 14.24
CA CYS A 193 22.73 7.96 13.42
C CYS A 193 21.79 9.17 13.57
N CYS A 194 20.49 8.93 13.62
CA CYS A 194 19.48 9.98 13.81
C CYS A 194 19.58 10.64 15.19
N GLN A 195 19.79 9.84 16.25
CA GLN A 195 19.94 10.34 17.61
C GLN A 195 21.08 11.33 17.77
N PHE A 196 22.22 11.15 17.09
CA PHE A 196 23.33 12.13 17.11
C PHE A 196 22.97 13.50 16.54
N MET A 197 21.88 13.59 15.79
CA MET A 197 21.38 14.81 15.15
C MET A 197 20.03 15.25 15.72
N ASP A 198 19.66 14.76 16.90
CA ASP A 198 18.38 15.05 17.58
C ASP A 198 17.14 14.73 16.72
N ILE A 199 17.27 13.78 15.78
CA ILE A 199 16.18 13.30 14.92
C ILE A 199 15.64 11.99 15.50
N ARG A 200 14.33 11.93 15.77
CA ARG A 200 13.70 10.73 16.32
C ARG A 200 13.27 9.78 15.20
N VAL A 201 13.54 8.49 15.34
CA VAL A 201 12.89 7.46 14.53
C VAL A 201 11.64 7.01 15.29
N LEU A 202 10.46 7.26 14.73
CA LEU A 202 9.19 6.98 15.41
C LEU A 202 8.72 5.55 15.17
N ASP A 203 8.96 5.01 13.98
CA ASP A 203 8.62 3.65 13.63
C ASP A 203 9.44 3.14 12.45
N HIS A 204 9.43 1.83 12.25
CA HIS A 204 9.85 1.15 11.03
C HIS A 204 8.77 0.13 10.65
N LEU A 205 8.09 0.37 9.54
CA LEU A 205 7.04 -0.50 9.05
C LEU A 205 7.54 -1.37 7.90
N ILE A 206 7.28 -2.66 7.97
CA ILE A 206 7.52 -3.60 6.88
C ILE A 206 6.18 -3.96 6.26
N ILE A 207 6.07 -3.79 4.96
CA ILE A 207 4.83 -3.99 4.20
C ILE A 207 4.93 -5.29 3.40
N GLY A 208 4.04 -6.22 3.71
CA GLY A 208 3.85 -7.47 2.98
C GLY A 208 2.61 -7.43 2.10
N ARG A 209 2.16 -8.60 1.70
CA ARG A 209 0.96 -8.77 0.86
C ARG A 209 -0.29 -8.84 1.73
N GLY A 210 -0.88 -7.65 2.01
CA GLY A 210 -2.07 -7.54 2.86
C GLY A 210 -1.77 -7.62 4.36
N GLU A 211 -0.50 -7.66 4.74
CA GLU A 211 -0.03 -7.66 6.13
C GLU A 211 1.07 -6.60 6.32
N TYR A 212 1.35 -6.24 7.56
CA TYR A 212 2.43 -5.34 7.92
C TYR A 212 3.00 -5.72 9.28
N VAL A 213 4.20 -5.23 9.56
CA VAL A 213 4.81 -5.27 10.88
C VAL A 213 5.32 -3.89 11.22
N SER A 214 4.96 -3.37 12.41
CA SER A 214 5.49 -2.15 13.00
C SER A 214 6.47 -2.51 14.12
N PHE A 215 7.64 -1.90 14.09
CA PHE A 215 8.66 -2.08 15.13
C PHE A 215 8.26 -1.38 16.42
N ALA A 216 7.56 -0.23 16.32
CA ALA A 216 7.03 0.47 17.49
C ALA A 216 5.93 -0.35 18.19
N GLU A 217 4.98 -0.94 17.45
CA GLU A 217 3.95 -1.82 18.02
C GLU A 217 4.54 -3.06 18.70
N ARG A 218 5.68 -3.56 18.20
CA ARG A 218 6.42 -4.68 18.80
C ARG A 218 7.34 -4.27 19.96
N GLY A 219 7.44 -2.96 20.26
CA GLY A 219 8.30 -2.45 21.34
C GLY A 219 9.80 -2.58 21.03
N TRP A 220 10.20 -2.50 19.76
CA TRP A 220 11.61 -2.59 19.33
C TRP A 220 12.22 -1.22 19.04
N ILE A 221 11.37 -0.17 19.03
CA ILE A 221 11.73 1.26 18.96
C ILE A 221 11.10 1.99 20.12
#